data_3684a8d3f8dc3f2bbbb55dd16b281b19
#
_entry.id   3684a8d3f8dc3f2bbbb55dd16b281b19
#
_cell.length_a   1.000
_cell.length_b   1.000
_cell.length_c   1.000
_cell.angle_alpha   90.00
_cell.angle_beta   90.00
_cell.angle_gamma   90.00
#
_symmetry.space_group_name_H-M   'P 1'
#
loop_
_entity.id
_entity.type
_entity.pdbx_description
1 polymer ?
#
loop_
_entity_poly.entity_id
_entity_poly.type
_entity_poly.pdbx_seq_one_letter_code
_entity_poly.pdbx_strand_id
1 'polypeptide(L)'
;MRVLIVNTSERTGGAAVAANRLKDALNKSGIDASMLVRDKLSDDKTVFAIKNNWRTRWNKLWERWCIFCHLRFSKRNLFAIDIANTGTDITQLPEFKNADVIHLAWINQGFISLNNIEKVLKAGKPLVWTMHDIWPATAICHITLDCRKFETQCEKCRLLPFPFGCDLAKRTWRRKEQIKGHSHIIYIACSKWLQNEAKKSALIGKNIIESIPNPIDSNIFCRTNKNEARKKLGLPADKRLILFASQRVTNHNKGMGYLVDACQKMVRQHPETLINTAVVVLGGHAEELCNDFELPMFPLGYVADTQQIVDVYNAVDVFVTPSLSDNLPNTIMEAMACGIPCVGFEVGGIPEMIDHKHNGYIVELKNSADLANGIYWVLNIADYDKLSADAIKKVKENYSQARVAAQYIDIYKKALANSNNKQI
;
A
#
# COMPACT_ATOMS: atom_id res chain seq x y z
N MET A 1 5.49 -17.15 20.91
CA MET A 1 6.29 -16.66 19.75
C MET A 1 6.22 -15.16 19.75
N ARG A 2 7.40 -14.53 19.81
CA ARG A 2 7.55 -13.07 19.81
C ARG A 2 7.97 -12.62 18.41
N VAL A 3 7.18 -11.75 17.80
CA VAL A 3 7.41 -11.24 16.43
C VAL A 3 7.70 -9.75 16.49
N LEU A 4 8.83 -9.32 15.93
CA LEU A 4 9.15 -7.92 15.77
C LEU A 4 8.91 -7.48 14.33
N ILE A 5 7.87 -6.68 14.11
CA ILE A 5 7.59 -6.05 12.82
C ILE A 5 8.39 -4.75 12.73
N VAL A 6 9.18 -4.60 11.66
CA VAL A 6 10.03 -3.42 11.44
C VAL A 6 9.51 -2.62 10.26
N ASN A 7 9.05 -1.39 10.51
CA ASN A 7 8.50 -0.50 9.49
C ASN A 7 8.94 0.95 9.71
N THR A 8 9.08 1.74 8.67
CA THR A 8 9.60 3.12 8.80
C THR A 8 8.69 4.02 9.62
N SER A 9 7.38 3.95 9.41
CA SER A 9 6.38 4.75 10.16
C SER A 9 5.33 3.84 10.79
N GLU A 10 4.73 4.29 11.88
CA GLU A 10 3.63 3.56 12.52
C GLU A 10 2.33 3.62 11.72
N ARG A 11 1.96 4.80 11.20
CA ARG A 11 0.63 5.04 10.59
C ARG A 11 0.66 5.82 9.28
N THR A 12 1.82 6.36 8.88
CA THR A 12 1.91 7.19 7.67
C THR A 12 2.11 6.34 6.42
N GLY A 13 1.10 6.32 5.55
CA GLY A 13 1.11 5.58 4.29
C GLY A 13 0.53 4.16 4.38
N GLY A 14 0.13 3.62 3.23
CA GLY A 14 -0.58 2.34 3.14
C GLY A 14 0.18 1.15 3.75
N ALA A 15 1.51 1.09 3.56
CA ALA A 15 2.36 0.05 4.13
C ALA A 15 2.38 0.10 5.67
N ALA A 16 2.45 1.31 6.25
CA ALA A 16 2.45 1.48 7.69
C ALA A 16 1.11 1.06 8.31
N VAL A 17 0.00 1.48 7.72
CA VAL A 17 -1.35 1.08 8.13
C VAL A 17 -1.51 -0.45 8.08
N ALA A 18 -1.05 -1.08 7.00
CA ALA A 18 -1.13 -2.53 6.84
C ALA A 18 -0.27 -3.27 7.87
N ALA A 19 0.97 -2.83 8.11
CA ALA A 19 1.87 -3.42 9.10
C ALA A 19 1.33 -3.29 10.54
N ASN A 20 0.72 -2.15 10.88
CA ASN A 20 0.09 -1.94 12.19
C ASN A 20 -1.16 -2.84 12.35
N ARG A 21 -2.03 -2.90 11.34
CA ARG A 21 -3.18 -3.81 11.33
C ARG A 21 -2.76 -5.28 11.47
N LEU A 22 -1.62 -5.67 10.85
CA LEU A 22 -1.08 -7.01 11.01
C LEU A 22 -0.59 -7.26 12.44
N LYS A 23 0.11 -6.31 13.06
CA LYS A 23 0.50 -6.38 14.48
C LYS A 23 -0.72 -6.64 15.36
N ASP A 24 -1.79 -5.86 15.17
CA ASP A 24 -3.01 -6.00 15.94
C ASP A 24 -3.71 -7.35 15.69
N ALA A 25 -3.74 -7.81 14.44
CA ALA A 25 -4.31 -9.10 14.06
C ALA A 25 -3.57 -10.28 14.72
N LEU A 26 -2.22 -10.22 14.75
CA LEU A 26 -1.37 -11.22 15.38
C LEU A 26 -1.59 -11.25 16.90
N ASN A 27 -1.65 -10.08 17.55
CA ASN A 27 -1.91 -9.99 18.99
C ASN A 27 -3.29 -10.55 19.36
N LYS A 28 -4.33 -10.22 18.57
CA LYS A 28 -5.67 -10.83 18.74
C LYS A 28 -5.67 -12.36 18.54
N SER A 29 -4.70 -12.89 17.80
CA SER A 29 -4.53 -14.32 17.52
C SER A 29 -3.56 -15.03 18.50
N GLY A 30 -3.17 -14.38 19.60
CA GLY A 30 -2.33 -14.97 20.65
C GLY A 30 -0.82 -14.96 20.36
N ILE A 31 -0.37 -14.20 19.38
CA ILE A 31 1.06 -13.97 19.11
C ILE A 31 1.51 -12.68 19.82
N ASP A 32 2.66 -12.71 20.47
CA ASP A 32 3.26 -11.51 21.06
C ASP A 32 3.96 -10.70 19.94
N ALA A 33 3.19 -9.87 19.26
CA ALA A 33 3.65 -9.04 18.15
C ALA A 33 3.89 -7.59 18.59
N SER A 34 5.07 -7.09 18.32
CA SER A 34 5.46 -5.71 18.55
C SER A 34 5.96 -5.05 17.25
N MET A 35 5.98 -3.74 17.22
CA MET A 35 6.41 -2.99 16.05
C MET A 35 7.56 -2.04 16.40
N LEU A 36 8.64 -2.06 15.62
CA LEU A 36 9.76 -1.13 15.72
C LEU A 36 9.70 -0.14 14.55
N VAL A 37 9.61 1.15 14.87
CA VAL A 37 9.48 2.20 13.87
C VAL A 37 10.51 3.30 14.06
N ARG A 38 10.75 4.10 13.00
CA ARG A 38 11.42 5.38 13.12
C ARG A 38 10.45 6.45 13.61
N ASP A 39 9.28 6.53 12.98
CA ASP A 39 8.29 7.58 13.19
C ASP A 39 7.08 7.00 13.95
N LYS A 40 7.12 7.07 15.29
CA LYS A 40 6.00 6.70 16.18
C LYS A 40 5.04 7.88 16.33
N LEU A 41 3.73 7.60 16.28
CA LEU A 41 2.67 8.61 16.29
C LEU A 41 1.61 8.38 17.38
N SER A 42 1.68 7.29 18.13
CA SER A 42 0.72 6.94 19.18
C SER A 42 1.41 6.59 20.49
N ASP A 43 0.61 6.44 21.57
CA ASP A 43 1.06 5.97 22.88
C ASP A 43 0.97 4.44 23.01
N ASP A 44 0.74 3.70 21.91
CA ASP A 44 0.68 2.24 21.93
C ASP A 44 1.98 1.65 22.48
N LYS A 45 1.85 0.87 23.55
CA LYS A 45 2.98 0.24 24.26
C LYS A 45 3.62 -0.90 23.46
N THR A 46 2.91 -1.44 22.47
CA THR A 46 3.43 -2.50 21.57
C THR A 46 4.23 -1.92 20.40
N VAL A 47 4.27 -0.59 20.26
CA VAL A 47 5.05 0.12 19.25
C VAL A 47 6.26 0.78 19.89
N PHE A 48 7.43 0.43 19.44
CA PHE A 48 8.72 0.98 19.89
C PHE A 48 9.29 1.91 18.83
N ALA A 49 9.86 3.03 19.25
CA ALA A 49 10.58 3.93 18.36
C ALA A 49 12.09 3.79 18.55
N ILE A 50 12.85 3.81 17.46
CA ILE A 50 14.29 4.02 17.59
C ILE A 50 14.55 5.41 18.22
N LYS A 51 15.66 5.55 18.96
CA LYS A 51 16.01 6.85 19.54
C LYS A 51 16.07 7.91 18.45
N ASN A 52 15.16 8.90 18.54
CA ASN A 52 15.12 10.04 17.63
C ASN A 52 16.27 11.00 17.98
N ASN A 53 17.44 10.74 17.43
CA ASN A 53 18.62 11.58 17.58
C ASN A 53 18.97 12.25 16.24
N TRP A 54 19.96 13.15 16.26
CA TRP A 54 20.42 13.83 15.06
C TRP A 54 20.86 12.86 13.94
N ARG A 55 21.38 11.66 14.27
CA ARG A 55 21.82 10.63 13.30
C ARG A 55 20.65 10.06 12.52
N THR A 56 19.49 9.77 13.16
CA THR A 56 18.31 9.21 12.47
C THR A 56 17.68 10.23 11.54
N ARG A 57 17.65 11.52 11.93
CA ARG A 57 17.23 12.61 11.05
C ARG A 57 18.18 12.80 9.89
N TRP A 58 19.49 12.74 10.16
CA TRP A 58 20.54 12.83 9.16
C TRP A 58 20.46 11.72 8.12
N ASN A 59 20.21 10.46 8.52
CA ASN A 59 20.09 9.33 7.62
C ASN A 59 19.03 9.58 6.52
N LYS A 60 17.83 10.06 6.90
CA LYS A 60 16.78 10.39 5.93
C LYS A 60 17.20 11.51 4.98
N LEU A 61 17.77 12.58 5.53
CA LEU A 61 18.22 13.74 4.72
C LEU A 61 19.37 13.35 3.81
N TRP A 62 20.32 12.56 4.31
CA TRP A 62 21.48 12.12 3.54
C TRP A 62 21.09 11.22 2.37
N GLU A 63 20.23 10.25 2.57
CA GLU A 63 19.74 9.42 1.47
C GLU A 63 19.04 10.27 0.41
N ARG A 64 18.11 11.14 0.81
CA ARG A 64 17.43 12.05 -0.12
C ARG A 64 18.40 12.98 -0.82
N TRP A 65 19.40 13.50 -0.14
CA TRP A 65 20.45 14.33 -0.72
C TRP A 65 21.28 13.56 -1.77
N CYS A 66 21.73 12.35 -1.44
CA CYS A 66 22.44 11.50 -2.41
C CYS A 66 21.61 11.24 -3.66
N ILE A 67 20.33 10.90 -3.50
CA ILE A 67 19.42 10.71 -4.63
C ILE A 67 19.25 12.01 -5.42
N PHE A 68 19.04 13.14 -4.74
CA PHE A 68 18.85 14.44 -5.37
C PHE A 68 20.06 14.87 -6.23
N CYS A 69 21.27 14.65 -5.75
CA CYS A 69 22.50 14.87 -6.52
C CYS A 69 22.53 14.00 -7.79
N HIS A 70 22.19 12.70 -7.68
CA HIS A 70 22.13 11.79 -8.83
C HIS A 70 20.99 12.12 -9.81
N LEU A 71 19.94 12.78 -9.34
CA LEU A 71 18.85 13.32 -10.15
C LEU A 71 19.18 14.71 -10.74
N ARG A 72 20.43 15.18 -10.61
CA ARG A 72 20.87 16.53 -11.02
C ARG A 72 19.99 17.62 -10.44
N PHE A 73 19.74 17.54 -9.13
CA PHE A 73 18.94 18.51 -8.37
C PHE A 73 17.47 18.60 -8.83
N SER A 74 16.97 17.56 -9.55
CA SER A 74 15.55 17.46 -9.90
C SER A 74 14.76 16.77 -8.78
N LYS A 75 13.58 17.30 -8.48
CA LYS A 75 12.64 16.69 -7.53
C LYS A 75 11.75 15.62 -8.19
N ARG A 76 11.77 15.47 -9.52
CA ARG A 76 10.80 14.66 -10.29
C ARG A 76 10.68 13.21 -9.79
N ASN A 77 11.78 12.51 -9.55
CA ASN A 77 11.78 11.11 -9.12
C ASN A 77 12.33 10.93 -7.69
N LEU A 78 12.44 11.99 -6.91
CA LEU A 78 13.10 11.99 -5.60
C LEU A 78 12.51 10.97 -4.61
N PHE A 79 11.21 10.70 -4.69
CA PHE A 79 10.50 9.74 -3.85
C PHE A 79 10.05 8.47 -4.60
N ALA A 80 10.40 8.35 -5.89
CA ALA A 80 10.14 7.15 -6.69
C ALA A 80 11.22 6.07 -6.51
N ILE A 81 12.36 6.45 -5.90
CA ILE A 81 13.53 5.58 -5.72
C ILE A 81 14.09 5.66 -4.30
N ASP A 82 14.62 4.53 -3.82
CA ASP A 82 15.37 4.40 -2.57
C ASP A 82 16.63 3.55 -2.80
N ILE A 83 17.75 3.96 -2.19
CA ILE A 83 19.06 3.31 -2.36
C ILE A 83 19.55 2.63 -1.09
N ALA A 84 18.91 2.89 0.04
CA ALA A 84 19.22 2.35 1.36
C ALA A 84 20.75 2.39 1.68
N ASN A 85 21.39 3.53 1.35
CA ASN A 85 22.82 3.74 1.56
C ASN A 85 23.16 4.11 2.99
N THR A 86 22.19 4.50 3.79
CA THR A 86 22.32 4.87 5.19
C THR A 86 21.10 4.35 5.98
N GLY A 87 21.28 4.18 7.29
CA GLY A 87 20.21 3.68 8.16
C GLY A 87 20.70 3.39 9.58
N THR A 88 19.82 2.87 10.41
CA THR A 88 20.08 2.53 11.81
C THR A 88 20.27 1.04 11.99
N ASP A 89 21.28 0.64 12.75
CA ASP A 89 21.51 -0.75 13.16
C ASP A 89 20.54 -1.09 14.31
N ILE A 90 19.59 -1.97 14.03
CA ILE A 90 18.59 -2.41 15.00
C ILE A 90 18.99 -3.67 15.76
N THR A 91 20.06 -4.35 15.35
CA THR A 91 20.46 -5.67 15.92
C THR A 91 20.87 -5.60 17.38
N GLN A 92 21.24 -4.42 17.86
CA GLN A 92 21.62 -4.19 19.25
C GLN A 92 20.45 -3.84 20.18
N LEU A 93 19.28 -3.54 19.62
CA LEU A 93 18.11 -3.17 20.41
C LEU A 93 17.55 -4.37 21.19
N PRO A 94 17.03 -4.15 22.42
CA PRO A 94 16.40 -5.22 23.21
C PRO A 94 15.25 -5.88 22.46
N GLU A 95 14.43 -5.11 21.75
CA GLU A 95 13.29 -5.60 20.98
C GLU A 95 13.73 -6.59 19.89
N PHE A 96 14.84 -6.31 19.21
CA PHE A 96 15.41 -7.22 18.22
C PHE A 96 15.98 -8.49 18.89
N LYS A 97 16.74 -8.32 19.98
CA LYS A 97 17.38 -9.46 20.69
C LYS A 97 16.34 -10.42 21.25
N ASN A 98 15.24 -9.88 21.77
CA ASN A 98 14.16 -10.66 22.39
C ASN A 98 13.21 -11.31 21.39
N ALA A 99 13.15 -10.86 20.15
CA ALA A 99 12.26 -11.43 19.13
C ALA A 99 12.70 -12.83 18.70
N ASP A 100 11.73 -13.70 18.49
CA ASP A 100 11.93 -15.04 17.92
C ASP A 100 11.93 -14.99 16.38
N VAL A 101 11.16 -14.07 15.79
CA VAL A 101 11.06 -13.82 14.34
C VAL A 101 11.18 -12.33 14.08
N ILE A 102 11.96 -11.96 13.09
CA ILE A 102 12.04 -10.60 12.55
C ILE A 102 11.18 -10.51 11.30
N HIS A 103 10.29 -9.54 11.27
CA HIS A 103 9.42 -9.29 10.12
C HIS A 103 9.67 -7.88 9.56
N LEU A 104 10.37 -7.80 8.44
CA LEU A 104 10.56 -6.53 7.73
C LEU A 104 9.30 -6.22 6.91
N ALA A 105 8.83 -4.97 6.98
CA ALA A 105 7.78 -4.44 6.12
C ALA A 105 8.37 -3.35 5.20
N TRP A 106 7.94 -2.11 5.30
CA TRP A 106 8.52 -1.02 4.51
C TRP A 106 9.60 -0.28 5.30
N ILE A 107 10.87 -0.50 4.96
CA ILE A 107 12.05 -0.10 5.76
C ILE A 107 12.89 1.01 5.13
N ASN A 108 12.39 1.66 4.12
CA ASN A 108 13.06 2.63 3.27
C ASN A 108 13.20 4.04 3.90
N GLN A 109 13.66 5.01 3.13
CA GLN A 109 13.86 6.41 3.50
C GLN A 109 14.84 6.62 4.67
N GLY A 110 16.01 5.98 4.59
CA GLY A 110 17.08 6.16 5.58
C GLY A 110 16.79 5.48 6.93
N PHE A 111 15.83 4.55 7.00
CA PHE A 111 15.56 3.80 8.23
C PHE A 111 16.51 2.62 8.38
N ILE A 112 16.50 1.68 7.43
CA ILE A 112 17.41 0.52 7.43
C ILE A 112 18.24 0.54 6.14
N SER A 113 19.56 0.53 6.26
CA SER A 113 20.46 0.46 5.11
C SER A 113 20.68 -0.98 4.62
N LEU A 114 21.22 -1.14 3.40
CA LEU A 114 21.62 -2.46 2.90
C LEU A 114 22.63 -3.13 3.82
N ASN A 115 23.58 -2.38 4.41
CA ASN A 115 24.54 -2.92 5.39
C ASN A 115 23.83 -3.35 6.69
N ASN A 116 22.77 -2.64 7.11
CA ASN A 116 22.01 -3.06 8.29
C ASN A 116 21.15 -4.30 7.99
N ILE A 117 20.60 -4.45 6.78
CA ILE A 117 19.93 -5.68 6.35
C ILE A 117 20.90 -6.87 6.43
N GLU A 118 22.13 -6.69 5.95
CA GLU A 118 23.17 -7.73 6.05
C GLU A 118 23.47 -8.13 7.51
N LYS A 119 23.52 -7.15 8.43
CA LYS A 119 23.67 -7.44 9.86
C LYS A 119 22.48 -8.20 10.44
N VAL A 120 21.25 -7.84 10.05
CA VAL A 120 20.03 -8.57 10.45
C VAL A 120 20.10 -10.02 9.99
N LEU A 121 20.55 -10.27 8.74
CA LEU A 121 20.74 -11.63 8.21
C LEU A 121 21.83 -12.41 8.95
N LYS A 122 22.96 -11.76 9.25
CA LYS A 122 24.08 -12.37 10.01
C LYS A 122 23.71 -12.68 11.46
N ALA A 123 22.68 -12.03 12.02
CA ALA A 123 22.17 -12.36 13.35
C ALA A 123 21.48 -13.73 13.44
N GLY A 124 21.24 -14.39 12.31
CA GLY A 124 20.75 -15.78 12.22
C GLY A 124 19.29 -15.97 12.63
N LYS A 125 18.55 -14.90 12.94
CA LYS A 125 17.12 -15.01 13.29
C LYS A 125 16.27 -15.30 12.06
N PRO A 126 15.16 -16.09 12.20
CA PRO A 126 14.16 -16.24 11.15
C PRO A 126 13.70 -14.90 10.64
N LEU A 127 13.72 -14.71 9.30
CA LEU A 127 13.41 -13.44 8.66
C LEU A 127 12.29 -13.60 7.64
N VAL A 128 11.24 -12.84 7.84
CA VAL A 128 10.12 -12.67 6.90
C VAL A 128 10.13 -11.24 6.38
N TRP A 129 9.86 -11.02 5.10
CA TRP A 129 9.81 -9.68 4.52
C TRP A 129 8.55 -9.49 3.69
N THR A 130 7.61 -8.68 4.21
CA THR A 130 6.41 -8.30 3.46
C THR A 130 6.72 -7.17 2.49
N MET A 131 6.47 -7.44 1.22
CA MET A 131 6.62 -6.50 0.12
C MET A 131 5.31 -5.73 -0.08
N HIS A 132 5.28 -4.47 0.30
CA HIS A 132 4.18 -3.55 -0.01
C HIS A 132 4.35 -2.92 -1.40
N ASP A 133 5.57 -2.93 -1.91
CA ASP A 133 5.96 -2.56 -3.27
C ASP A 133 7.06 -3.49 -3.77
N ILE A 134 7.53 -3.30 -4.99
CA ILE A 134 8.51 -4.20 -5.62
C ILE A 134 9.98 -3.85 -5.29
N TRP A 135 10.26 -2.89 -4.41
CA TRP A 135 11.62 -2.45 -4.11
C TRP A 135 12.59 -3.57 -3.69
N PRO A 136 12.20 -4.58 -2.89
CA PRO A 136 13.11 -5.70 -2.56
C PRO A 136 13.59 -6.48 -3.80
N ALA A 137 12.76 -6.53 -4.84
CA ALA A 137 13.01 -7.27 -6.09
C ALA A 137 13.71 -6.44 -7.18
N THR A 138 13.86 -5.12 -6.99
CA THR A 138 14.50 -4.19 -7.94
C THR A 138 15.79 -3.61 -7.37
N ALA A 139 16.50 -2.77 -8.15
CA ALA A 139 17.64 -2.03 -7.62
C ALA A 139 17.21 -0.89 -6.68
N ILE A 140 16.38 0.04 -7.20
CA ILE A 140 16.10 1.30 -6.53
C ILE A 140 14.61 1.72 -6.60
N CYS A 141 13.81 1.20 -7.53
CA CYS A 141 12.46 1.69 -7.77
C CYS A 141 11.40 0.91 -6.97
N HIS A 142 10.35 1.62 -6.57
CA HIS A 142 9.17 1.07 -5.89
C HIS A 142 8.10 0.56 -6.87
N ILE A 143 8.11 1.10 -8.09
CA ILE A 143 7.17 0.75 -9.16
C ILE A 143 7.97 0.55 -10.44
N THR A 144 7.77 -0.60 -11.11
CA THR A 144 8.49 -0.92 -12.35
C THR A 144 7.81 -0.39 -13.60
N LEU A 145 6.47 -0.21 -13.55
CA LEU A 145 5.63 -0.01 -14.73
C LEU A 145 5.93 -1.10 -15.78
N ASP A 146 6.43 -0.70 -16.97
CA ASP A 146 6.80 -1.57 -18.08
C ASP A 146 8.29 -1.99 -18.07
N CYS A 147 9.08 -1.58 -17.05
CA CYS A 147 10.49 -1.93 -16.98
C CYS A 147 10.70 -3.38 -16.52
N ARG A 148 11.42 -4.18 -17.32
CA ARG A 148 11.74 -5.58 -17.04
C ARG A 148 13.20 -5.85 -16.66
N LYS A 149 14.02 -4.82 -16.49
CA LYS A 149 15.45 -4.98 -16.21
C LYS A 149 15.75 -5.74 -14.91
N PHE A 150 14.84 -5.70 -13.94
CA PHE A 150 14.98 -6.45 -12.68
C PHE A 150 14.94 -7.98 -12.86
N GLU A 151 14.48 -8.46 -14.03
CA GLU A 151 14.47 -9.89 -14.38
C GLU A 151 15.88 -10.43 -14.68
N THR A 152 16.81 -9.54 -15.06
CA THR A 152 18.20 -9.86 -15.33
C THR A 152 19.16 -9.04 -14.46
N GLN A 153 19.34 -7.76 -14.78
CA GLN A 153 20.17 -6.81 -14.04
C GLN A 153 19.64 -5.38 -14.21
N CYS A 154 19.37 -4.71 -13.09
CA CYS A 154 19.03 -3.29 -13.14
C CYS A 154 20.26 -2.44 -13.43
N GLU A 155 20.27 -1.82 -14.59
CA GLU A 155 21.24 -0.81 -15.02
C GLU A 155 20.61 0.14 -16.02
N LYS A 156 21.26 1.27 -16.33
CA LYS A 156 20.75 2.30 -17.27
C LYS A 156 19.28 2.64 -16.95
N CYS A 157 19.05 3.03 -15.68
CA CYS A 157 17.71 3.21 -15.13
C CYS A 157 17.04 4.45 -15.71
N ARG A 158 15.84 4.29 -16.30
CA ARG A 158 15.05 5.39 -16.87
C ARG A 158 14.57 6.45 -15.87
N LEU A 159 14.60 6.12 -14.57
CA LEU A 159 14.29 7.10 -13.53
C LEU A 159 15.44 8.07 -13.24
N LEU A 160 16.63 7.79 -13.76
CA LEU A 160 17.82 8.63 -13.64
C LEU A 160 18.00 9.47 -14.92
N PRO A 161 18.41 10.75 -14.81
CA PRO A 161 18.54 11.64 -15.96
C PRO A 161 19.65 11.23 -16.95
N PHE A 162 20.65 10.46 -16.48
CA PHE A 162 21.76 9.95 -17.30
C PHE A 162 22.00 8.48 -16.96
N PRO A 163 21.31 7.56 -17.66
CA PRO A 163 21.43 6.14 -17.42
C PRO A 163 22.63 5.53 -18.19
N PHE A 164 23.86 6.06 -17.98
CA PHE A 164 25.06 5.56 -18.63
C PHE A 164 25.95 4.76 -17.68
N GLY A 165 26.63 3.74 -18.22
CA GLY A 165 27.67 2.98 -17.54
C GLY A 165 27.20 2.35 -16.22
N CYS A 166 27.98 2.58 -15.16
CA CYS A 166 27.70 2.11 -13.81
C CYS A 166 26.86 3.16 -13.04
N ASP A 167 25.59 3.31 -13.40
CA ASP A 167 24.66 4.23 -12.75
C ASP A 167 24.29 3.82 -11.33
N LEU A 168 23.53 4.66 -10.63
CA LEU A 168 23.11 4.42 -9.25
C LEU A 168 22.32 3.11 -9.11
N ALA A 169 21.51 2.75 -10.11
CA ALA A 169 20.76 1.50 -10.10
C ALA A 169 21.68 0.28 -10.16
N LYS A 170 22.70 0.29 -11.05
CA LYS A 170 23.67 -0.81 -11.16
C LYS A 170 24.50 -0.98 -9.88
N ARG A 171 24.91 0.14 -9.25
CA ARG A 171 25.64 0.10 -7.97
C ARG A 171 24.80 -0.50 -6.84
N THR A 172 23.54 -0.07 -6.72
CA THR A 172 22.63 -0.58 -5.70
C THR A 172 22.25 -2.03 -5.96
N TRP A 173 22.07 -2.42 -7.24
CA TRP A 173 21.85 -3.80 -7.64
C TRP A 173 22.97 -4.72 -7.16
N ARG A 174 24.24 -4.39 -7.47
CA ARG A 174 25.40 -5.18 -7.04
C ARG A 174 25.48 -5.34 -5.52
N ARG A 175 25.13 -4.30 -4.76
CA ARG A 175 25.06 -4.39 -3.29
C ARG A 175 23.95 -5.33 -2.83
N LYS A 176 22.77 -5.31 -3.47
CA LYS A 176 21.70 -6.26 -3.17
C LYS A 176 22.07 -7.69 -3.55
N GLU A 177 22.81 -7.90 -4.63
CA GLU A 177 23.34 -9.22 -5.00
C GLU A 177 24.28 -9.81 -3.95
N GLN A 178 25.13 -8.98 -3.34
CA GLN A 178 26.01 -9.42 -2.25
C GLN A 178 25.21 -9.90 -1.02
N ILE A 179 24.08 -9.26 -0.72
CA ILE A 179 23.20 -9.65 0.38
C ILE A 179 22.46 -10.95 0.06
N LYS A 180 22.11 -11.21 -1.21
CA LYS A 180 21.39 -12.40 -1.69
C LYS A 180 22.05 -13.72 -1.24
N GLY A 181 23.39 -13.81 -1.21
CA GLY A 181 24.13 -15.02 -0.83
C GLY A 181 23.93 -15.47 0.62
N HIS A 182 23.39 -14.61 1.49
CA HIS A 182 23.19 -14.87 2.92
C HIS A 182 21.73 -15.18 3.28
N SER A 183 20.82 -15.32 2.31
CA SER A 183 19.39 -15.17 2.59
C SER A 183 18.59 -16.47 2.69
N HIS A 184 17.96 -16.65 3.85
CA HIS A 184 16.79 -17.51 4.06
C HIS A 184 15.55 -16.67 4.33
N ILE A 185 15.42 -15.58 3.57
CA ILE A 185 14.27 -14.68 3.69
C ILE A 185 13.06 -15.37 3.06
N ILE A 186 11.95 -15.43 3.79
CA ILE A 186 10.66 -15.73 3.21
C ILE A 186 10.02 -14.37 2.84
N TYR A 187 9.83 -14.15 1.55
CA TYR A 187 9.16 -12.96 1.06
C TYR A 187 7.66 -13.17 1.00
N ILE A 188 6.90 -12.15 1.41
CA ILE A 188 5.45 -12.13 1.31
C ILE A 188 5.07 -10.98 0.40
N ALA A 189 4.33 -11.28 -0.66
CA ALA A 189 3.73 -10.27 -1.53
C ALA A 189 2.29 -10.02 -1.09
N CYS A 190 1.86 -8.75 -1.02
CA CYS A 190 0.49 -8.44 -0.61
C CYS A 190 -0.57 -8.87 -1.64
N SER A 191 -0.17 -9.13 -2.89
CA SER A 191 -1.04 -9.62 -3.96
C SER A 191 -0.39 -10.74 -4.75
N LYS A 192 -1.18 -11.55 -5.44
CA LYS A 192 -0.68 -12.56 -6.40
C LYS A 192 0.04 -11.90 -7.57
N TRP A 193 -0.45 -10.73 -8.00
CA TRP A 193 0.22 -9.94 -9.03
C TRP A 193 1.66 -9.60 -8.60
N LEU A 194 1.86 -9.04 -7.40
CA LEU A 194 3.20 -8.72 -6.91
C LEU A 194 4.05 -9.98 -6.70
N GLN A 195 3.46 -11.08 -6.23
CA GLN A 195 4.15 -12.37 -6.13
C GLN A 195 4.70 -12.82 -7.48
N ASN A 196 3.88 -12.76 -8.53
CA ASN A 196 4.26 -13.16 -9.88
C ASN A 196 5.35 -12.25 -10.45
N GLU A 197 5.27 -10.94 -10.23
CA GLU A 197 6.32 -10.01 -10.63
C GLU A 197 7.61 -10.25 -9.85
N ALA A 198 7.55 -10.43 -8.54
CA ALA A 198 8.72 -10.68 -7.71
C ALA A 198 9.45 -11.99 -8.04
N LYS A 199 8.72 -13.05 -8.43
CA LYS A 199 9.30 -14.32 -8.88
C LYS A 199 10.16 -14.20 -10.14
N LYS A 200 9.94 -13.17 -10.96
CA LYS A 200 10.76 -12.89 -12.15
C LYS A 200 12.09 -12.23 -11.80
N SER A 201 12.25 -11.71 -10.58
CA SER A 201 13.46 -10.98 -10.19
C SER A 201 14.69 -11.86 -10.08
N ALA A 202 15.78 -11.45 -10.73
CA ALA A 202 17.07 -12.12 -10.58
C ALA A 202 17.68 -11.96 -9.17
N LEU A 203 17.21 -10.98 -8.37
CA LEU A 203 17.64 -10.82 -6.97
C LEU A 203 16.98 -11.80 -6.02
N ILE A 204 15.66 -11.93 -6.07
CA ILE A 204 14.88 -12.66 -5.07
C ILE A 204 14.03 -13.80 -5.62
N GLY A 205 13.90 -13.94 -6.93
CA GLY A 205 12.99 -14.91 -7.56
C GLY A 205 13.24 -16.38 -7.20
N LYS A 206 14.44 -16.71 -6.70
CA LYS A 206 14.79 -18.06 -6.24
C LYS A 206 14.43 -18.32 -4.77
N ASN A 207 14.00 -17.29 -4.03
CA ASN A 207 13.56 -17.42 -2.65
C ASN A 207 12.12 -17.95 -2.57
N ILE A 208 11.70 -18.31 -1.37
CA ILE A 208 10.28 -18.58 -1.10
C ILE A 208 9.55 -17.24 -1.15
N ILE A 209 8.59 -17.13 -2.07
CA ILE A 209 7.73 -15.95 -2.23
C ILE A 209 6.29 -16.42 -2.17
N GLU A 210 5.59 -16.08 -1.08
CA GLU A 210 4.18 -16.40 -0.86
C GLU A 210 3.32 -15.15 -1.06
N SER A 211 2.02 -15.31 -1.30
CA SER A 211 1.07 -14.20 -1.38
C SER A 211 0.13 -14.22 -0.19
N ILE A 212 0.18 -13.17 0.63
CA ILE A 212 -0.73 -12.96 1.77
C ILE A 212 -1.18 -11.50 1.73
N PRO A 213 -2.51 -11.24 1.65
CA PRO A 213 -3.02 -9.87 1.56
C PRO A 213 -2.88 -9.10 2.86
N ASN A 214 -3.09 -7.78 2.80
CA ASN A 214 -3.17 -6.94 3.99
C ASN A 214 -4.43 -7.28 4.81
N PRO A 215 -4.38 -7.23 6.15
CA PRO A 215 -5.54 -7.45 6.99
C PRO A 215 -6.38 -6.19 7.16
N ILE A 216 -7.70 -6.38 7.40
CA ILE A 216 -8.61 -5.32 7.83
C ILE A 216 -9.43 -5.77 9.04
N ASP A 217 -9.71 -4.83 9.94
CA ASP A 217 -10.65 -5.04 11.04
C ASP A 217 -12.08 -4.74 10.59
N SER A 218 -12.84 -5.80 10.33
CA SER A 218 -14.24 -5.70 9.91
C SER A 218 -15.20 -5.25 11.05
N ASN A 219 -14.73 -5.12 12.29
CA ASN A 219 -15.51 -4.52 13.36
C ASN A 219 -15.41 -2.99 13.35
N ILE A 220 -14.31 -2.46 12.83
CA ILE A 220 -14.10 -1.01 12.66
C ILE A 220 -14.67 -0.58 11.31
N PHE A 221 -14.20 -1.21 10.21
CA PHE A 221 -14.72 -0.94 8.87
C PHE A 221 -15.92 -1.84 8.61
N CYS A 222 -17.11 -1.32 8.86
CA CYS A 222 -18.37 -2.02 8.68
C CYS A 222 -19.45 -1.08 8.18
N ARG A 223 -20.54 -1.65 7.67
CA ARG A 223 -21.70 -0.90 7.20
C ARG A 223 -22.42 -0.25 8.39
N THR A 224 -22.68 1.05 8.29
CA THR A 224 -23.42 1.86 9.26
C THR A 224 -24.57 2.61 8.59
N ASN A 225 -25.24 3.52 9.31
CA ASN A 225 -26.34 4.31 8.75
C ASN A 225 -25.80 5.40 7.81
N LYS A 226 -26.11 5.30 6.53
CA LYS A 226 -25.70 6.24 5.47
C LYS A 226 -26.18 7.68 5.73
N ASN A 227 -27.41 7.86 6.17
CA ASN A 227 -27.97 9.20 6.37
C ASN A 227 -27.32 9.92 7.56
N GLU A 228 -26.98 9.17 8.62
CA GLU A 228 -26.25 9.72 9.76
C GLU A 228 -24.81 10.10 9.37
N ALA A 229 -24.13 9.26 8.58
CA ALA A 229 -22.81 9.55 8.07
C ALA A 229 -22.80 10.81 7.19
N ARG A 230 -23.78 10.94 6.27
CA ARG A 230 -23.93 12.14 5.44
C ARG A 230 -24.18 13.40 6.28
N LYS A 231 -25.07 13.30 7.27
CA LYS A 231 -25.37 14.43 8.18
C LYS A 231 -24.13 14.89 8.95
N LYS A 232 -23.34 13.96 9.48
CA LYS A 232 -22.09 14.28 10.19
C LYS A 232 -21.07 15.01 9.31
N LEU A 233 -21.01 14.65 8.02
CA LEU A 233 -20.05 15.18 7.06
C LEU A 233 -20.57 16.38 6.26
N GLY A 234 -21.82 16.81 6.47
CA GLY A 234 -22.43 17.91 5.71
C GLY A 234 -22.65 17.57 4.23
N LEU A 235 -22.81 16.28 3.90
CA LEU A 235 -23.00 15.81 2.53
C LEU A 235 -24.50 15.73 2.16
N PRO A 236 -24.88 15.94 0.87
CA PRO A 236 -26.27 15.93 0.44
C PRO A 236 -26.91 14.55 0.60
N ALA A 237 -28.15 14.54 1.12
CA ALA A 237 -28.92 13.31 1.35
C ALA A 237 -29.54 12.75 0.07
N ASP A 238 -29.86 13.62 -0.89
CA ASP A 238 -30.61 13.36 -2.10
C ASP A 238 -29.78 13.00 -3.34
N LYS A 239 -28.45 13.08 -3.22
CA LYS A 239 -27.53 12.81 -4.34
C LYS A 239 -26.87 11.43 -4.24
N ARG A 240 -26.51 10.88 -5.39
CA ARG A 240 -25.56 9.77 -5.49
C ARG A 240 -24.13 10.28 -5.35
N LEU A 241 -23.35 9.69 -4.48
CA LEU A 241 -22.01 10.18 -4.11
C LEU A 241 -20.92 9.26 -4.62
N ILE A 242 -20.03 9.80 -5.46
CA ILE A 242 -18.83 9.15 -5.99
C ILE A 242 -17.66 9.54 -5.10
N LEU A 243 -16.99 8.59 -4.46
CA LEU A 243 -15.80 8.85 -3.64
C LEU A 243 -14.52 8.56 -4.40
N PHE A 244 -13.60 9.53 -4.37
CA PHE A 244 -12.19 9.31 -4.61
C PHE A 244 -11.40 9.56 -3.33
N ALA A 245 -10.47 8.66 -2.97
CA ALA A 245 -9.65 8.81 -1.78
C ALA A 245 -8.17 8.54 -2.06
N SER A 246 -7.30 9.46 -1.63
CA SER A 246 -5.85 9.31 -1.71
C SER A 246 -5.17 10.20 -0.68
N GLN A 247 -4.03 9.77 -0.12
CA GLN A 247 -3.26 10.61 0.81
C GLN A 247 -2.94 12.00 0.21
N ARG A 248 -2.64 12.05 -1.09
CA ARG A 248 -2.43 13.28 -1.86
C ARG A 248 -3.14 13.13 -3.20
N VAL A 249 -4.23 13.86 -3.39
CA VAL A 249 -5.11 13.72 -4.57
C VAL A 249 -4.45 14.19 -5.87
N THR A 250 -3.47 15.08 -5.79
CA THR A 250 -2.67 15.56 -6.93
C THR A 250 -1.59 14.57 -7.39
N ASN A 251 -1.48 13.38 -6.77
CA ASN A 251 -0.55 12.35 -7.22
C ASN A 251 -1.03 11.75 -8.55
N HIS A 252 -0.29 12.00 -9.62
CA HIS A 252 -0.61 11.53 -10.98
C HIS A 252 -0.88 10.03 -11.07
N ASN A 253 -0.15 9.19 -10.28
CA ASN A 253 -0.36 7.74 -10.29
C ASN A 253 -1.73 7.31 -9.74
N LYS A 254 -2.45 8.19 -9.04
CA LYS A 254 -3.80 7.90 -8.52
C LYS A 254 -4.90 8.19 -9.53
N GLY A 255 -4.56 8.82 -10.68
CA GLY A 255 -5.42 8.88 -11.85
C GLY A 255 -6.60 9.86 -11.75
N MET A 256 -6.52 10.90 -10.90
CA MET A 256 -7.59 11.89 -10.74
C MET A 256 -8.10 12.46 -12.07
N GLY A 257 -7.19 12.76 -13.00
CA GLY A 257 -7.58 13.29 -14.33
C GLY A 257 -8.50 12.34 -15.12
N TYR A 258 -8.35 11.02 -14.95
CA TYR A 258 -9.26 10.06 -15.57
C TYR A 258 -10.65 10.08 -14.92
N LEU A 259 -10.76 10.34 -13.62
CA LEU A 259 -12.04 10.50 -12.96
C LEU A 259 -12.74 11.77 -13.43
N VAL A 260 -12.03 12.88 -13.53
CA VAL A 260 -12.58 14.15 -14.06
C VAL A 260 -13.15 13.94 -15.46
N ASP A 261 -12.35 13.37 -16.38
CA ASP A 261 -12.77 13.08 -17.74
C ASP A 261 -13.94 12.08 -17.80
N ALA A 262 -13.97 11.08 -16.93
CA ALA A 262 -15.07 10.14 -16.83
C ALA A 262 -16.38 10.81 -16.36
N CYS A 263 -16.32 11.71 -15.37
CA CYS A 263 -17.47 12.47 -14.92
C CYS A 263 -18.03 13.35 -16.04
N GLN A 264 -17.18 14.05 -16.80
CA GLN A 264 -17.59 14.84 -17.96
C GLN A 264 -18.28 13.98 -19.03
N LYS A 265 -17.72 12.81 -19.35
CA LYS A 265 -18.34 11.87 -20.30
C LYS A 265 -19.68 11.34 -19.80
N MET A 266 -19.78 11.03 -18.50
CA MET A 266 -21.01 10.56 -17.88
C MET A 266 -22.12 11.63 -17.96
N VAL A 267 -21.82 12.89 -17.67
CA VAL A 267 -22.77 14.02 -17.81
C VAL A 267 -23.23 14.19 -19.26
N ARG A 268 -22.33 14.08 -20.24
CA ARG A 268 -22.71 14.19 -21.67
C ARG A 268 -23.63 13.05 -22.12
N GLN A 269 -23.41 11.84 -21.64
CA GLN A 269 -24.21 10.65 -21.99
C GLN A 269 -25.51 10.57 -21.20
N HIS A 270 -25.51 11.07 -19.99
CA HIS A 270 -26.59 11.00 -18.99
C HIS A 270 -26.73 12.34 -18.27
N PRO A 271 -27.36 13.36 -18.92
CA PRO A 271 -27.45 14.73 -18.38
C PRO A 271 -28.13 14.83 -17.01
N GLU A 272 -28.99 13.88 -16.67
CA GLU A 272 -29.65 13.79 -15.36
C GLU A 272 -28.64 13.63 -14.21
N THR A 273 -27.45 13.12 -14.48
CA THR A 273 -26.41 12.94 -13.47
C THR A 273 -25.89 14.27 -12.92
N LEU A 274 -26.00 15.36 -13.68
CA LEU A 274 -25.63 16.69 -13.21
C LEU A 274 -26.45 17.13 -11.99
N ILE A 275 -27.71 16.70 -11.94
CA ILE A 275 -28.64 17.06 -10.85
C ILE A 275 -28.55 16.08 -9.69
N ASN A 276 -28.48 14.78 -9.98
CA ASN A 276 -28.63 13.73 -8.96
C ASN A 276 -27.30 13.11 -8.46
N THR A 277 -26.15 13.55 -8.96
CA THR A 277 -24.84 12.98 -8.62
C THR A 277 -23.87 14.06 -8.14
N ALA A 278 -22.95 13.69 -7.24
CA ALA A 278 -21.87 14.56 -6.79
C ALA A 278 -20.60 13.76 -6.52
N VAL A 279 -19.46 14.44 -6.48
CA VAL A 279 -18.14 13.85 -6.21
C VAL A 279 -17.69 14.25 -4.82
N VAL A 280 -17.21 13.30 -4.05
CA VAL A 280 -16.57 13.50 -2.74
C VAL A 280 -15.09 13.18 -2.89
N VAL A 281 -14.22 14.07 -2.47
CA VAL A 281 -12.77 13.91 -2.59
C VAL A 281 -12.12 13.93 -1.20
N LEU A 282 -11.56 12.79 -0.80
CA LEU A 282 -10.85 12.63 0.48
C LEU A 282 -9.34 12.62 0.26
N GLY A 283 -8.64 13.57 0.86
CA GLY A 283 -7.18 13.64 0.84
C GLY A 283 -6.63 15.05 0.78
N GLY A 284 -5.33 15.18 1.02
CA GLY A 284 -4.66 16.47 0.96
C GLY A 284 -4.70 17.09 -0.43
N HIS A 285 -4.90 18.40 -0.49
CA HIS A 285 -5.06 19.21 -1.72
C HIS A 285 -6.39 18.97 -2.48
N ALA A 286 -7.42 18.47 -1.80
CA ALA A 286 -8.72 18.23 -2.44
C ALA A 286 -9.37 19.53 -2.94
N GLU A 287 -9.18 20.64 -2.22
CA GLU A 287 -9.73 21.95 -2.53
C GLU A 287 -9.22 22.51 -3.87
N GLU A 288 -8.03 22.11 -4.31
CA GLU A 288 -7.44 22.53 -5.59
C GLU A 288 -8.21 22.02 -6.81
N LEU A 289 -9.08 21.01 -6.63
CA LEU A 289 -9.80 20.32 -7.70
C LEU A 289 -11.25 20.80 -7.87
N CYS A 290 -11.74 21.74 -7.04
CA CYS A 290 -13.15 22.17 -7.06
C CYS A 290 -13.63 22.65 -8.42
N ASN A 291 -12.75 23.25 -9.23
CA ASN A 291 -13.10 23.79 -10.55
C ASN A 291 -12.88 22.79 -11.70
N ASP A 292 -12.36 21.59 -11.43
CA ASP A 292 -12.06 20.61 -12.47
C ASP A 292 -13.27 19.75 -12.84
N PHE A 293 -14.28 19.68 -11.94
CA PHE A 293 -15.47 18.86 -12.11
C PHE A 293 -16.66 19.69 -12.61
N GLU A 294 -17.44 19.15 -13.56
CA GLU A 294 -18.77 19.67 -13.92
C GLU A 294 -19.82 19.29 -12.86
N LEU A 295 -19.64 18.14 -12.18
CA LEU A 295 -20.48 17.70 -11.07
C LEU A 295 -20.17 18.51 -9.80
N PRO A 296 -21.17 18.75 -8.91
CA PRO A 296 -20.89 19.29 -7.58
C PRO A 296 -19.83 18.46 -6.86
N MET A 297 -18.81 19.11 -6.28
CA MET A 297 -17.71 18.44 -5.61
C MET A 297 -17.60 18.88 -4.16
N PHE A 298 -17.37 17.92 -3.26
CA PHE A 298 -17.24 18.11 -1.82
C PHE A 298 -15.83 17.69 -1.39
N PRO A 299 -14.93 18.64 -1.14
CA PRO A 299 -13.57 18.34 -0.62
C PRO A 299 -13.65 18.10 0.88
N LEU A 300 -13.16 16.93 1.34
CA LEU A 300 -13.08 16.59 2.77
C LEU A 300 -11.67 16.78 3.35
N GLY A 301 -10.69 17.18 2.51
CA GLY A 301 -9.32 17.35 2.95
C GLY A 301 -8.67 16.04 3.44
N TYR A 302 -7.57 16.17 4.18
CA TYR A 302 -6.88 15.03 4.78
C TYR A 302 -7.51 14.67 6.14
N VAL A 303 -7.94 13.42 6.27
CA VAL A 303 -8.51 12.85 7.50
C VAL A 303 -7.58 11.78 8.05
N ALA A 304 -7.21 11.89 9.32
CA ALA A 304 -6.37 10.92 10.03
C ALA A 304 -7.19 10.03 10.99
N ASP A 305 -8.35 10.50 11.44
CA ASP A 305 -9.22 9.77 12.34
C ASP A 305 -9.91 8.60 11.63
N THR A 306 -9.75 7.40 12.18
CA THR A 306 -10.29 6.17 11.58
C THR A 306 -11.81 6.14 11.54
N GLN A 307 -12.48 6.66 12.59
CA GLN A 307 -13.95 6.66 12.61
C GLN A 307 -14.51 7.62 11.58
N GLN A 308 -13.89 8.78 11.41
CA GLN A 308 -14.28 9.71 10.37
C GLN A 308 -14.06 9.13 8.96
N ILE A 309 -12.99 8.36 8.74
CA ILE A 309 -12.77 7.62 7.48
C ILE A 309 -13.90 6.60 7.24
N VAL A 310 -14.32 5.88 8.28
CA VAL A 310 -15.46 4.94 8.21
C VAL A 310 -16.76 5.68 7.87
N ASP A 311 -17.01 6.85 8.49
CA ASP A 311 -18.16 7.67 8.17
C ASP A 311 -18.14 8.12 6.69
N VAL A 312 -16.97 8.48 6.15
CA VAL A 312 -16.82 8.84 4.71
C VAL A 312 -17.19 7.68 3.80
N TYR A 313 -16.68 6.48 4.05
CA TYR A 313 -17.07 5.31 3.24
C TYR A 313 -18.58 5.03 3.34
N ASN A 314 -19.16 5.10 4.53
CA ASN A 314 -20.59 4.84 4.71
C ASN A 314 -21.51 5.93 4.12
N ALA A 315 -21.00 7.14 3.87
CA ALA A 315 -21.75 8.25 3.30
C ALA A 315 -21.95 8.15 1.79
N VAL A 316 -21.12 7.38 1.08
CA VAL A 316 -21.04 7.37 -0.39
C VAL A 316 -21.73 6.15 -1.02
N ASP A 317 -21.86 6.16 -2.34
CA ASP A 317 -22.55 5.11 -3.10
C ASP A 317 -21.58 4.28 -3.95
N VAL A 318 -20.44 4.83 -4.35
CA VAL A 318 -19.41 4.12 -5.10
C VAL A 318 -18.03 4.68 -4.75
N PHE A 319 -17.06 3.80 -4.62
CA PHE A 319 -15.64 4.18 -4.49
C PHE A 319 -14.94 3.99 -5.82
N VAL A 320 -14.22 5.02 -6.29
CA VAL A 320 -13.51 5.00 -7.56
C VAL A 320 -12.02 5.15 -7.37
N THR A 321 -11.26 4.22 -7.93
CA THR A 321 -9.80 4.22 -7.87
C THR A 321 -9.18 3.99 -9.25
N PRO A 322 -8.99 5.05 -10.07
CA PRO A 322 -8.40 4.96 -11.39
C PRO A 322 -6.86 5.02 -11.33
N SER A 323 -6.28 4.28 -10.36
CA SER A 323 -4.84 4.23 -10.16
C SER A 323 -4.14 3.62 -11.37
N LEU A 324 -3.04 4.26 -11.81
CA LEU A 324 -2.21 3.77 -12.93
C LEU A 324 -1.24 2.66 -12.53
N SER A 325 -1.00 2.51 -11.25
CA SER A 325 -0.23 1.42 -10.65
C SER A 325 -0.58 1.34 -9.18
N ASP A 326 -1.02 0.17 -8.73
CA ASP A 326 -1.27 -0.09 -7.31
C ASP A 326 -1.07 -1.59 -7.04
N ASN A 327 -0.55 -1.93 -5.86
CA ASN A 327 -0.35 -3.34 -5.52
C ASN A 327 -1.63 -3.95 -4.93
N LEU A 328 -2.02 -3.51 -3.73
CA LEU A 328 -3.25 -3.93 -3.06
C LEU A 328 -3.77 -2.73 -2.24
N PRO A 329 -4.56 -1.84 -2.86
CA PRO A 329 -4.96 -0.59 -2.20
C PRO A 329 -5.87 -0.86 -0.99
N ASN A 330 -5.43 -0.44 0.20
CA ASN A 330 -6.23 -0.55 1.43
C ASN A 330 -7.58 0.17 1.30
N THR A 331 -7.65 1.24 0.52
CA THR A 331 -8.87 2.03 0.29
C THR A 331 -9.99 1.22 -0.36
N ILE A 332 -9.67 0.31 -1.30
CA ILE A 332 -10.67 -0.63 -1.86
C ILE A 332 -11.17 -1.57 -0.76
N MET A 333 -10.25 -2.12 0.02
CA MET A 333 -10.59 -3.05 1.10
C MET A 333 -11.48 -2.38 2.16
N GLU A 334 -11.19 -1.14 2.51
CA GLU A 334 -11.93 -0.31 3.46
C GLU A 334 -13.34 0.01 2.93
N ALA A 335 -13.45 0.45 1.67
CA ALA A 335 -14.72 0.69 1.02
C ALA A 335 -15.59 -0.57 0.97
N MET A 336 -15.04 -1.68 0.51
CA MET A 336 -15.75 -2.96 0.40
C MET A 336 -16.17 -3.50 1.78
N ALA A 337 -15.36 -3.31 2.83
CA ALA A 337 -15.71 -3.69 4.20
C ALA A 337 -16.94 -2.92 4.71
N CYS A 338 -17.08 -1.66 4.30
CA CYS A 338 -18.27 -0.83 4.55
C CYS A 338 -19.43 -1.13 3.59
N GLY A 339 -19.29 -2.09 2.68
CA GLY A 339 -20.31 -2.48 1.71
C GLY A 339 -20.44 -1.53 0.52
N ILE A 340 -19.38 -0.78 0.20
CA ILE A 340 -19.37 0.15 -0.93
C ILE A 340 -18.76 -0.53 -2.14
N PRO A 341 -19.50 -0.70 -3.26
CA PRO A 341 -18.98 -1.22 -4.50
C PRO A 341 -17.84 -0.33 -5.04
N CYS A 342 -16.84 -0.96 -5.63
CA CYS A 342 -15.65 -0.28 -6.12
C CYS A 342 -15.57 -0.31 -7.64
N VAL A 343 -15.09 0.79 -8.24
CA VAL A 343 -14.76 0.87 -9.67
C VAL A 343 -13.27 1.20 -9.79
N GLY A 344 -12.52 0.37 -10.52
CA GLY A 344 -11.07 0.55 -10.62
C GLY A 344 -10.48 0.03 -11.92
N PHE A 345 -9.32 0.57 -12.31
CA PHE A 345 -8.60 0.09 -13.48
C PHE A 345 -8.06 -1.34 -13.31
N GLU A 346 -8.02 -2.07 -14.40
CA GLU A 346 -7.39 -3.40 -14.49
C GLU A 346 -5.86 -3.27 -14.41
N VAL A 347 -5.34 -3.05 -13.19
CA VAL A 347 -3.91 -2.87 -12.96
C VAL A 347 -3.49 -3.41 -11.59
N GLY A 348 -2.31 -4.03 -11.55
CA GLY A 348 -1.73 -4.52 -10.29
C GLY A 348 -2.60 -5.57 -9.61
N GLY A 349 -2.83 -5.40 -8.30
CA GLY A 349 -3.69 -6.29 -7.52
C GLY A 349 -5.15 -5.84 -7.44
N ILE A 350 -5.56 -4.77 -8.12
CA ILE A 350 -6.95 -4.29 -8.13
C ILE A 350 -7.93 -5.37 -8.63
N PRO A 351 -7.65 -6.13 -9.72
CA PRO A 351 -8.51 -7.21 -10.19
C PRO A 351 -8.61 -8.41 -9.24
N GLU A 352 -7.72 -8.53 -8.24
CA GLU A 352 -7.83 -9.56 -7.20
C GLU A 352 -8.89 -9.19 -6.14
N MET A 353 -9.16 -7.88 -6.00
CA MET A 353 -10.10 -7.34 -5.02
C MET A 353 -11.50 -7.16 -5.61
N ILE A 354 -11.58 -6.60 -6.82
CA ILE A 354 -12.84 -6.32 -7.50
C ILE A 354 -13.16 -7.46 -8.48
N ASP A 355 -14.21 -8.21 -8.19
CA ASP A 355 -14.79 -9.19 -9.11
C ASP A 355 -15.79 -8.46 -10.01
N HIS A 356 -15.46 -8.31 -11.31
CA HIS A 356 -16.21 -7.52 -12.26
C HIS A 356 -17.70 -7.90 -12.29
N LYS A 357 -18.58 -6.90 -12.06
CA LYS A 357 -20.04 -7.01 -11.98
C LYS A 357 -20.61 -7.88 -10.85
N HIS A 358 -19.75 -8.30 -9.89
CA HIS A 358 -20.19 -9.02 -8.70
C HIS A 358 -20.09 -8.17 -7.44
N ASN A 359 -18.97 -7.48 -7.21
CA ASN A 359 -18.77 -6.59 -6.06
C ASN A 359 -18.30 -5.18 -6.47
N GLY A 360 -18.28 -4.91 -7.77
CA GLY A 360 -17.82 -3.67 -8.36
C GLY A 360 -17.62 -3.79 -9.87
N TYR A 361 -16.83 -2.90 -10.45
CA TYR A 361 -16.59 -2.86 -11.89
C TYR A 361 -15.10 -2.67 -12.18
N ILE A 362 -14.51 -3.59 -12.94
CA ILE A 362 -13.14 -3.48 -13.46
C ILE A 362 -13.20 -2.78 -14.81
N VAL A 363 -12.37 -1.79 -14.98
CA VAL A 363 -12.29 -0.87 -16.11
C VAL A 363 -10.98 -1.07 -16.83
N GLU A 364 -11.00 -1.01 -18.17
CA GLU A 364 -9.80 -1.03 -18.98
C GLU A 364 -8.83 0.10 -18.58
N LEU A 365 -7.54 -0.24 -18.46
CA LEU A 365 -6.51 0.73 -18.02
C LEU A 365 -6.48 1.97 -18.91
N LYS A 366 -6.57 3.15 -18.28
CA LYS A 366 -6.58 4.48 -18.92
C LYS A 366 -7.79 4.77 -19.83
N ASN A 367 -8.85 4.01 -19.73
CA ASN A 367 -10.09 4.24 -20.47
C ASN A 367 -11.13 4.99 -19.62
N SER A 368 -11.19 6.32 -19.79
CA SER A 368 -12.16 7.15 -19.05
C SER A 368 -13.60 6.93 -19.52
N ALA A 369 -13.84 6.46 -20.75
CA ALA A 369 -15.19 6.17 -21.22
C ALA A 369 -15.72 4.91 -20.54
N ASP A 370 -14.92 3.86 -20.42
CA ASP A 370 -15.27 2.66 -19.67
C ASP A 370 -15.38 2.95 -18.16
N LEU A 371 -14.56 3.89 -17.63
CA LEU A 371 -14.70 4.36 -16.26
C LEU A 371 -16.04 5.04 -16.00
N ALA A 372 -16.49 5.90 -16.92
CA ALA A 372 -17.81 6.53 -16.88
C ALA A 372 -18.93 5.48 -16.88
N ASN A 373 -18.85 4.51 -17.81
CA ASN A 373 -19.81 3.41 -17.91
C ASN A 373 -19.87 2.57 -16.62
N GLY A 374 -18.69 2.25 -16.04
CA GLY A 374 -18.60 1.49 -14.79
C GLY A 374 -19.22 2.22 -13.60
N ILE A 375 -18.97 3.52 -13.46
CA ILE A 375 -19.56 4.36 -12.42
C ILE A 375 -21.10 4.41 -12.61
N TYR A 376 -21.56 4.72 -13.81
CA TYR A 376 -22.97 4.80 -14.11
C TYR A 376 -23.68 3.46 -13.88
N TRP A 377 -23.05 2.35 -14.30
CA TRP A 377 -23.60 1.00 -14.09
C TRP A 377 -23.80 0.68 -12.60
N VAL A 378 -22.80 0.97 -11.74
CA VAL A 378 -22.90 0.74 -10.29
C VAL A 378 -24.03 1.59 -9.68
N LEU A 379 -24.14 2.85 -10.09
CA LEU A 379 -25.07 3.80 -9.49
C LEU A 379 -26.53 3.64 -9.94
N ASN A 380 -26.76 3.16 -11.17
CA ASN A 380 -28.08 3.27 -11.80
C ASN A 380 -28.64 1.96 -12.38
N ILE A 381 -27.81 0.95 -12.65
CA ILE A 381 -28.22 -0.26 -13.37
C ILE A 381 -28.13 -1.51 -12.48
N ALA A 382 -27.07 -1.63 -11.70
CA ALA A 382 -26.78 -2.83 -10.92
C ALA A 382 -27.74 -2.99 -9.72
N ASP A 383 -27.91 -4.24 -9.30
CA ASP A 383 -28.49 -4.56 -7.99
C ASP A 383 -27.47 -4.16 -6.89
N TYR A 384 -27.66 -2.95 -6.36
CA TYR A 384 -26.73 -2.36 -5.40
C TYR A 384 -26.59 -3.17 -4.12
N ASP A 385 -27.70 -3.71 -3.60
CA ASP A 385 -27.68 -4.47 -2.35
C ASP A 385 -26.91 -5.78 -2.52
N LYS A 386 -27.01 -6.40 -3.68
CA LYS A 386 -26.20 -7.58 -4.03
C LYS A 386 -24.73 -7.23 -4.15
N LEU A 387 -24.38 -6.16 -4.88
CA LEU A 387 -22.98 -5.71 -4.98
C LEU A 387 -22.37 -5.43 -3.61
N SER A 388 -23.13 -4.74 -2.73
CA SER A 388 -22.73 -4.42 -1.36
C SER A 388 -22.50 -5.67 -0.52
N ALA A 389 -23.42 -6.63 -0.58
CA ALA A 389 -23.30 -7.89 0.16
C ALA A 389 -22.10 -8.71 -0.31
N ASP A 390 -21.87 -8.79 -1.62
CA ASP A 390 -20.74 -9.52 -2.21
C ASP A 390 -19.41 -8.84 -1.88
N ALA A 391 -19.36 -7.51 -1.82
CA ALA A 391 -18.17 -6.76 -1.37
C ALA A 391 -17.81 -7.09 0.08
N ILE A 392 -18.77 -7.05 1.00
CA ILE A 392 -18.54 -7.41 2.41
C ILE A 392 -18.10 -8.88 2.54
N LYS A 393 -18.76 -9.78 1.80
CA LYS A 393 -18.42 -11.20 1.79
C LYS A 393 -16.97 -11.43 1.35
N LYS A 394 -16.56 -10.81 0.23
CA LYS A 394 -15.17 -10.89 -0.29
C LYS A 394 -14.16 -10.46 0.76
N VAL A 395 -14.42 -9.37 1.48
CA VAL A 395 -13.53 -8.88 2.53
C VAL A 395 -13.43 -9.86 3.70
N LYS A 396 -14.55 -10.35 4.21
CA LYS A 396 -14.58 -11.31 5.32
C LYS A 396 -13.82 -12.59 4.97
N GLU A 397 -14.01 -13.10 3.77
CA GLU A 397 -13.42 -14.36 3.33
C GLU A 397 -11.92 -14.25 3.02
N ASN A 398 -11.40 -13.08 2.59
CA ASN A 398 -10.03 -12.98 2.11
C ASN A 398 -9.13 -12.08 2.94
N TYR A 399 -9.67 -11.04 3.58
CA TYR A 399 -8.88 -9.96 4.18
C TYR A 399 -9.10 -9.79 5.69
N SER A 400 -9.96 -10.60 6.32
CA SER A 400 -10.22 -10.51 7.77
C SER A 400 -8.95 -10.72 8.58
N GLN A 401 -8.83 -10.00 9.70
CA GLN A 401 -7.67 -10.10 10.60
C GLN A 401 -7.34 -11.54 11.00
N ALA A 402 -8.36 -12.33 11.37
CA ALA A 402 -8.16 -13.70 11.80
C ALA A 402 -7.56 -14.60 10.70
N ARG A 403 -8.09 -14.48 9.46
CA ARG A 403 -7.59 -15.24 8.31
C ARG A 403 -6.15 -14.87 7.96
N VAL A 404 -5.87 -13.58 7.85
CA VAL A 404 -4.54 -13.11 7.48
C VAL A 404 -3.52 -13.44 8.57
N ALA A 405 -3.87 -13.25 9.85
CA ALA A 405 -3.00 -13.63 10.96
C ALA A 405 -2.66 -15.12 10.95
N ALA A 406 -3.65 -16.00 10.70
CA ALA A 406 -3.40 -17.45 10.61
C ALA A 406 -2.37 -17.78 9.52
N GLN A 407 -2.47 -17.16 8.33
CA GLN A 407 -1.51 -17.34 7.25
C GLN A 407 -0.10 -16.89 7.64
N TYR A 408 0.03 -15.72 8.29
CA TYR A 408 1.35 -15.25 8.76
C TYR A 408 1.92 -16.13 9.88
N ILE A 409 1.09 -16.63 10.79
CA ILE A 409 1.52 -17.57 11.86
C ILE A 409 2.15 -18.82 11.23
N ASP A 410 1.55 -19.37 10.18
CA ASP A 410 2.09 -20.53 9.47
C ASP A 410 3.43 -20.22 8.78
N ILE A 411 3.57 -19.03 8.20
CA ILE A 411 4.85 -18.55 7.63
C ILE A 411 5.91 -18.41 8.72
N TYR A 412 5.58 -17.86 9.88
CA TYR A 412 6.53 -17.73 10.99
C TYR A 412 6.99 -19.09 11.52
N LYS A 413 6.08 -20.06 11.63
CA LYS A 413 6.43 -21.44 11.99
C LYS A 413 7.37 -22.08 10.96
N LYS A 414 7.11 -21.89 9.65
CA LYS A 414 8.02 -22.33 8.57
C LYS A 414 9.39 -21.68 8.69
N ALA A 415 9.45 -20.38 8.95
CA ALA A 415 10.70 -19.65 9.08
C ALA A 415 11.54 -20.15 10.28
N LEU A 416 10.89 -20.42 11.43
CA LEU A 416 11.52 -21.01 12.61
C LEU A 416 12.07 -22.41 12.34
N ALA A 417 11.29 -23.29 11.70
CA ALA A 417 11.71 -24.64 11.33
C ALA A 417 12.94 -24.64 10.41
N ASN A 418 12.95 -23.76 9.40
CA ASN A 418 14.06 -23.61 8.47
C ASN A 418 15.35 -23.08 9.14
N SER A 419 15.24 -22.30 10.21
CA SER A 419 16.38 -21.80 10.98
C SER A 419 16.99 -22.90 11.86
N ASN A 420 16.17 -23.75 12.47
CA ASN A 420 16.60 -24.83 13.36
C ASN A 420 17.35 -25.96 12.62
N ASN A 421 16.92 -26.27 11.40
CA ASN A 421 17.56 -27.31 10.55
C ASN A 421 18.98 -26.95 10.07
N LYS A 422 19.50 -25.76 10.38
CA LYS A 422 20.85 -25.30 10.00
C LYS A 422 21.82 -25.20 11.18
N GLN A 423 21.32 -25.37 12.39
CA GLN A 423 22.19 -25.45 13.58
C GLN A 423 22.66 -26.89 13.87
N ILE A 424 22.25 -27.84 13.04
CA ILE A 424 22.70 -29.23 13.00
C ILE A 424 23.62 -29.41 11.78
#